data_3fdf83ff3c7859db3556dbe896e71c20
#
_entry.id   3fdf83ff3c7859db3556dbe896e71c20
#
_cell.length_a   1.000
_cell.length_b   1.000
_cell.length_c   1.000
_cell.angle_alpha   90.00
_cell.angle_beta   90.00
_cell.angle_gamma   90.00
#
_symmetry.space_group_name_H-M   'P 1'
#
loop_
_entity.id
_entity.type
_entity.pdbx_description
1 polymer ?
#
loop_
_entity_poly.entity_id
_entity_poly.type
_entity_poly.pdbx_seq_one_letter_code
_entity_poly.pdbx_strand_id
1 'polypeptide(L)'
;GKTTVTLGILKALADRGYQVQPYKVGPDYIDTAYHSRITKRPSRNVDSFMIPDDQSLAWSYYKWHGDADVAVVEGVMGLFDGLGTDKDCASSASVAKKLGIPVVLIIDGKATSTSAAAMVHGFATFDPDLDIAGVIINRVASQNHYELIKGAIERYTDVEVLGYLPKNATAELPSRHLGLIPDVEMDDLDRRFEELGA
;
A
#
# COMPACT_ATOMS: atom_id res chain seq x y z
N GLY A 1 5.52 5.79 -5.11
CA GLY A 1 4.68 4.64 -5.44
C GLY A 1 3.77 4.22 -4.30
N LYS A 2 3.83 2.95 -3.87
CA LYS A 2 3.00 2.43 -2.78
C LYS A 2 3.11 3.29 -1.53
N THR A 3 4.33 3.56 -1.05
CA THR A 3 4.56 4.32 0.17
C THR A 3 3.89 5.70 0.13
N THR A 4 3.97 6.43 -0.98
CA THR A 4 3.28 7.73 -1.13
C THR A 4 1.77 7.61 -0.92
N VAL A 5 1.13 6.60 -1.53
CA VAL A 5 -0.31 6.35 -1.37
C VAL A 5 -0.63 5.94 0.06
N THR A 6 0.17 5.03 0.63
CA THR A 6 -0.01 4.57 2.02
C THR A 6 0.06 5.74 3.01
N LEU A 7 1.06 6.62 2.87
CA LEU A 7 1.21 7.77 3.76
C LEU A 7 0.04 8.75 3.64
N GLY A 8 -0.49 8.96 2.42
CA GLY A 8 -1.71 9.75 2.21
C GLY A 8 -2.92 9.12 2.92
N ILE A 9 -3.12 7.82 2.79
CA ILE A 9 -4.21 7.11 3.48
C ILE A 9 -4.05 7.18 5.00
N LEU A 10 -2.85 6.92 5.53
CA LEU A 10 -2.57 6.98 6.96
C LEU A 10 -2.85 8.38 7.51
N LYS A 11 -2.40 9.43 6.80
CA LYS A 11 -2.64 10.82 7.21
C LYS A 11 -4.12 11.17 7.16
N ALA A 12 -4.81 10.86 6.06
CA ALA A 12 -6.24 11.13 5.93
C ALA A 12 -7.10 10.42 6.98
N LEU A 13 -6.75 9.21 7.37
CA LEU A 13 -7.44 8.47 8.43
C LEU A 13 -7.14 9.09 9.82
N ALA A 14 -5.87 9.41 10.09
CA ALA A 14 -5.48 10.03 11.36
C ALA A 14 -6.14 11.41 11.55
N ASP A 15 -6.21 12.23 10.50
CA ASP A 15 -6.87 13.55 10.55
C ASP A 15 -8.38 13.46 10.76
N ARG A 16 -9.00 12.35 10.34
CA ARG A 16 -10.41 12.05 10.67
C ARG A 16 -10.63 11.50 12.06
N GLY A 17 -9.57 11.37 12.86
CA GLY A 17 -9.62 10.93 14.26
C GLY A 17 -9.57 9.41 14.45
N TYR A 18 -9.34 8.62 13.40
CA TYR A 18 -9.20 7.18 13.55
C TYR A 18 -7.88 6.79 14.23
N GLN A 19 -7.95 5.83 15.13
CA GLN A 19 -6.78 5.16 15.69
C GLN A 19 -6.26 4.14 14.67
N VAL A 20 -5.22 4.50 13.93
CA VAL A 20 -4.68 3.68 12.84
C VAL A 20 -3.48 2.89 13.32
N GLN A 21 -3.51 1.55 13.21
CA GLN A 21 -2.33 0.73 13.43
C GLN A 21 -1.64 0.44 12.10
N PRO A 22 -0.46 1.01 11.87
CA PRO A 22 0.29 0.77 10.64
C PRO A 22 1.19 -0.46 10.75
N TYR A 23 1.33 -1.15 9.60
CA TYR A 23 2.26 -2.26 9.42
C TYR A 23 3.00 -2.15 8.10
N LYS A 24 4.14 -2.83 8.02
CA LYS A 24 4.93 -2.98 6.80
C LYS A 24 5.25 -4.45 6.57
N VAL A 25 5.00 -4.95 5.36
CA VAL A 25 5.48 -6.26 4.94
C VAL A 25 6.99 -6.18 4.69
N GLY A 26 7.73 -7.15 5.20
CA GLY A 26 9.19 -7.21 5.06
C GLY A 26 9.96 -6.43 6.13
N PRO A 27 11.30 -6.56 6.15
CA PRO A 27 12.16 -6.00 7.20
C PRO A 27 12.57 -4.55 6.90
N ASP A 28 11.61 -3.67 6.65
CA ASP A 28 11.83 -2.26 6.35
C ASP A 28 11.69 -1.41 7.61
N TYR A 29 12.69 -0.56 7.90
CA TYR A 29 12.68 0.35 9.04
C TYR A 29 12.45 1.82 8.65
N ILE A 30 12.60 2.17 7.37
CA ILE A 30 12.42 3.55 6.89
C ILE A 30 10.93 3.87 6.74
N ASP A 31 10.20 3.03 6.00
CA ASP A 31 8.76 3.21 5.82
C ASP A 31 8.01 3.16 7.16
N THR A 32 8.43 2.27 8.08
CA THR A 32 7.85 2.18 9.42
C THR A 32 8.07 3.44 10.26
N ALA A 33 9.17 4.17 10.09
CA ALA A 33 9.39 5.44 10.74
C ALA A 33 8.38 6.51 10.27
N TYR A 34 8.15 6.61 8.96
CA TYR A 34 7.13 7.50 8.38
C TYR A 34 5.72 7.15 8.89
N HIS A 35 5.36 5.88 8.85
CA HIS A 35 4.07 5.41 9.36
C HIS A 35 3.86 5.82 10.82
N SER A 36 4.86 5.57 11.66
CA SER A 36 4.79 5.86 13.10
C SER A 36 4.68 7.37 13.37
N ARG A 37 5.38 8.19 12.57
CA ARG A 37 5.31 9.65 12.69
C ARG A 37 3.93 10.19 12.40
N ILE A 38 3.24 9.66 11.36
CA ILE A 38 1.89 10.08 10.97
C ILE A 38 0.86 9.60 12.00
N THR A 39 0.84 8.31 12.30
CA THR A 39 -0.22 7.69 13.11
C THR A 39 -0.04 7.87 14.61
N LYS A 40 1.14 8.33 15.05
CA LYS A 40 1.56 8.38 16.46
C LYS A 40 1.52 7.01 17.17
N ARG A 41 1.45 5.93 16.39
CA ARG A 41 1.54 4.54 16.87
C ARG A 41 2.74 3.86 16.23
N PRO A 42 3.50 3.04 16.99
CA PRO A 42 4.64 2.33 16.42
C PRO A 42 4.21 1.41 15.28
N SER A 43 4.70 1.65 14.07
CA SER A 43 4.54 0.72 12.95
C SER A 43 5.32 -0.57 13.21
N ARG A 44 4.77 -1.70 12.76
CA ARG A 44 5.36 -3.02 12.97
C ARG A 44 5.60 -3.73 11.64
N ASN A 45 6.67 -4.50 11.58
CA ASN A 45 6.91 -5.37 10.44
C ASN A 45 6.09 -6.65 10.59
N VAL A 46 5.44 -7.07 9.50
CA VAL A 46 4.82 -8.37 9.33
C VAL A 46 5.54 -9.07 8.18
N ASP A 47 6.31 -10.09 8.51
CA ASP A 47 7.20 -10.75 7.56
C ASP A 47 7.11 -12.27 7.72
N SER A 48 6.53 -12.93 6.73
CA SER A 48 6.34 -14.37 6.76
C SER A 48 7.64 -15.18 6.53
N PHE A 49 8.74 -14.53 6.14
CA PHE A 49 10.05 -15.14 6.10
C PHE A 49 10.71 -15.17 7.49
N MET A 50 10.62 -14.03 8.21
CA MET A 50 11.19 -13.95 9.58
C MET A 50 10.29 -14.61 10.62
N ILE A 51 8.97 -14.64 10.38
CA ILE A 51 7.97 -15.29 11.23
C ILE A 51 7.26 -16.35 10.38
N PRO A 52 7.87 -17.51 10.15
CA PRO A 52 7.33 -18.52 9.23
C PRO A 52 6.10 -19.26 9.76
N ASP A 53 5.90 -19.25 11.08
CA ASP A 53 4.72 -19.84 11.71
C ASP A 53 3.52 -18.89 11.60
N ASP A 54 2.45 -19.36 10.95
CA ASP A 54 1.26 -18.56 10.66
C ASP A 54 0.54 -18.10 11.94
N GLN A 55 0.55 -18.89 13.01
CA GLN A 55 -0.05 -18.51 14.29
C GLN A 55 0.73 -17.36 14.95
N SER A 56 2.05 -17.42 14.92
CA SER A 56 2.93 -16.37 15.43
C SER A 56 2.80 -15.08 14.61
N LEU A 57 2.67 -15.17 13.29
CA LEU A 57 2.44 -14.03 12.41
C LEU A 57 1.09 -13.36 12.74
N ALA A 58 0.03 -14.15 12.81
CA ALA A 58 -1.30 -13.68 13.17
C ALA A 58 -1.33 -13.08 14.58
N TRP A 59 -0.71 -13.75 15.57
CA TRP A 59 -0.62 -13.24 16.92
C TRP A 59 0.11 -11.89 16.96
N SER A 60 1.21 -11.74 16.25
CA SER A 60 1.95 -10.47 16.17
C SER A 60 1.07 -9.36 15.59
N TYR A 61 0.34 -9.64 14.51
CA TYR A 61 -0.59 -8.70 13.90
C TYR A 61 -1.70 -8.29 14.88
N TYR A 62 -2.46 -9.24 15.43
CA TYR A 62 -3.60 -8.96 16.30
C TYR A 62 -3.20 -8.33 17.63
N LYS A 63 -2.05 -8.71 18.19
CA LYS A 63 -1.53 -8.10 19.43
C LYS A 63 -1.31 -6.60 19.29
N TRP A 64 -0.75 -6.16 18.17
CA TRP A 64 -0.46 -4.74 17.94
C TRP A 64 -1.64 -3.96 17.37
N HIS A 65 -2.58 -4.65 16.75
CA HIS A 65 -3.86 -4.05 16.35
C HIS A 65 -4.58 -3.47 17.57
N GLY A 66 -4.73 -4.28 18.64
CA GLY A 66 -5.23 -3.85 19.94
C GLY A 66 -6.56 -3.09 19.85
N ASP A 67 -6.52 -1.83 20.27
CA ASP A 67 -7.65 -0.87 20.30
C ASP A 67 -7.74 0.01 19.03
N ALA A 68 -7.01 -0.29 17.98
CA ALA A 68 -7.08 0.49 16.75
C ALA A 68 -8.43 0.29 16.02
N ASP A 69 -8.93 1.38 15.44
CA ASP A 69 -10.15 1.34 14.61
C ASP A 69 -9.90 0.66 13.27
N VAL A 70 -8.68 0.81 12.75
CA VAL A 70 -8.28 0.28 11.44
C VAL A 70 -6.80 -0.08 11.41
N ALA A 71 -6.47 -1.15 10.70
CA ALA A 71 -5.09 -1.53 10.38
C ALA A 71 -4.79 -1.23 8.91
N VAL A 72 -3.61 -0.70 8.64
CA VAL A 72 -3.10 -0.49 7.28
C VAL A 72 -1.76 -1.20 7.15
N VAL A 73 -1.69 -2.16 6.23
CA VAL A 73 -0.49 -2.95 5.96
C VAL A 73 0.10 -2.54 4.62
N GLU A 74 1.26 -1.90 4.62
CA GLU A 74 1.95 -1.58 3.37
C GLU A 74 2.73 -2.79 2.86
N GLY A 75 2.45 -3.19 1.61
CA GLY A 75 3.17 -4.26 0.92
C GLY A 75 4.58 -3.87 0.51
N VAL A 76 5.39 -4.87 0.19
CA VAL A 76 6.77 -4.74 -0.33
C VAL A 76 6.83 -5.20 -1.78
N MET A 77 7.66 -4.58 -2.61
CA MET A 77 7.85 -4.91 -4.04
C MET A 77 6.52 -5.04 -4.81
N GLY A 78 6.40 -5.95 -5.76
CA GLY A 78 5.13 -6.34 -6.37
C GLY A 78 4.32 -7.24 -5.45
N LEU A 79 3.00 -7.32 -5.68
CA LEU A 79 2.08 -8.06 -4.81
C LEU A 79 2.47 -9.53 -4.63
N PHE A 80 2.91 -10.18 -5.70
CA PHE A 80 3.32 -11.58 -5.74
C PHE A 80 4.83 -11.80 -5.68
N ASP A 81 5.61 -10.72 -5.55
CA ASP A 81 7.06 -10.81 -5.44
C ASP A 81 7.47 -11.21 -4.03
N GLY A 82 8.27 -12.24 -3.93
CA GLY A 82 8.76 -12.78 -2.68
C GLY A 82 10.12 -13.46 -2.85
N LEU A 83 10.32 -14.58 -2.20
CA LEU A 83 11.56 -15.35 -2.34
C LEU A 83 11.43 -16.34 -3.50
N GLY A 84 12.29 -16.20 -4.50
CA GLY A 84 12.28 -17.05 -5.70
C GLY A 84 11.09 -16.76 -6.61
N THR A 85 10.49 -17.81 -7.18
CA THR A 85 9.36 -17.71 -8.13
C THR A 85 8.03 -18.16 -7.52
N ASP A 86 8.02 -18.52 -6.25
CA ASP A 86 6.80 -18.93 -5.54
C ASP A 86 6.07 -17.70 -5.01
N LYS A 87 4.85 -17.46 -5.55
CA LYS A 87 3.99 -16.35 -5.15
C LYS A 87 3.57 -16.40 -3.67
N ASP A 88 3.64 -17.56 -3.04
CA ASP A 88 3.24 -17.78 -1.65
C ASP A 88 4.43 -17.76 -0.66
N CYS A 89 5.65 -17.54 -1.17
CA CYS A 89 6.84 -17.48 -0.33
C CYS A 89 7.27 -16.03 -0.08
N ALA A 90 7.02 -15.53 1.14
CA ALA A 90 7.44 -14.20 1.62
C ALA A 90 6.91 -13.01 0.78
N SER A 91 5.85 -13.19 0.01
CA SER A 91 5.20 -12.12 -0.75
C SER A 91 4.18 -11.35 0.08
N SER A 92 3.81 -10.14 -0.38
CA SER A 92 2.70 -9.38 0.21
C SER A 92 1.37 -10.14 0.10
N ALA A 93 1.16 -10.88 -1.01
CA ALA A 93 -0.01 -11.72 -1.21
C ALA A 93 -0.09 -12.84 -0.15
N SER A 94 1.02 -13.51 0.14
CA SER A 94 1.04 -14.57 1.15
C SER A 94 0.71 -14.04 2.54
N VAL A 95 1.21 -12.86 2.90
CA VAL A 95 0.87 -12.20 4.18
C VAL A 95 -0.61 -11.84 4.23
N ALA A 96 -1.17 -11.27 3.17
CA ALA A 96 -2.59 -10.92 3.10
C ALA A 96 -3.48 -12.16 3.29
N LYS A 97 -3.18 -13.27 2.62
CA LYS A 97 -3.92 -14.54 2.77
C LYS A 97 -3.81 -15.12 4.18
N LYS A 98 -2.61 -15.17 4.75
CA LYS A 98 -2.37 -15.70 6.12
C LYS A 98 -3.08 -14.88 7.19
N LEU A 99 -3.23 -13.58 6.99
CA LEU A 99 -3.93 -12.68 7.92
C LEU A 99 -5.43 -12.55 7.61
N GLY A 100 -5.91 -13.07 6.46
CA GLY A 100 -7.30 -12.94 6.02
C GLY A 100 -7.72 -11.49 5.78
N ILE A 101 -6.82 -10.65 5.27
CA ILE A 101 -7.08 -9.22 5.02
C ILE A 101 -7.20 -8.92 3.52
N PRO A 102 -8.14 -8.03 3.12
CA PRO A 102 -8.30 -7.65 1.73
C PRO A 102 -7.12 -6.80 1.24
N VAL A 103 -6.90 -6.82 -0.07
CA VAL A 103 -5.82 -6.06 -0.73
C VAL A 103 -6.42 -4.89 -1.52
N VAL A 104 -5.90 -3.69 -1.29
CA VAL A 104 -6.07 -2.56 -2.20
C VAL A 104 -4.84 -2.49 -3.11
N LEU A 105 -5.06 -2.77 -4.39
CA LEU A 105 -3.99 -2.76 -5.38
C LEU A 105 -3.64 -1.32 -5.75
N ILE A 106 -2.35 -1.00 -5.85
CA ILE A 106 -1.88 0.29 -6.34
C ILE A 106 -1.17 0.08 -7.68
N ILE A 107 -1.74 0.66 -8.74
CA ILE A 107 -1.15 0.61 -10.08
C ILE A 107 -0.58 1.97 -10.49
N ASP A 108 0.38 1.94 -11.39
CA ASP A 108 0.96 3.14 -11.99
C ASP A 108 0.16 3.54 -13.23
N GLY A 109 -0.53 4.67 -13.15
CA GLY A 109 -1.29 5.24 -14.27
C GLY A 109 -0.43 5.96 -15.32
N LYS A 110 0.89 6.16 -15.06
CA LYS A 110 1.75 6.88 -16.00
C LYS A 110 1.80 6.16 -17.35
N ALA A 111 1.47 6.91 -18.42
CA ALA A 111 1.50 6.44 -19.81
C ALA A 111 0.66 5.17 -20.07
N THR A 112 -0.41 4.99 -19.32
CA THR A 112 -1.32 3.84 -19.41
C THR A 112 -2.75 4.34 -19.66
N SER A 113 -3.55 3.55 -20.32
CA SER A 113 -4.99 3.75 -20.54
C SER A 113 -5.71 2.41 -20.39
N THR A 114 -6.34 1.89 -21.45
CA THR A 114 -7.07 0.60 -21.41
C THR A 114 -6.21 -0.59 -20.94
N SER A 115 -4.91 -0.57 -21.18
CA SER A 115 -3.98 -1.62 -20.69
C SER A 115 -3.93 -1.75 -19.18
N ALA A 116 -4.34 -0.71 -18.43
CA ALA A 116 -4.51 -0.79 -16.97
C ALA A 116 -5.52 -1.87 -16.56
N ALA A 117 -6.60 -2.03 -17.34
CA ALA A 117 -7.59 -3.08 -17.10
C ALA A 117 -6.99 -4.48 -17.23
N ALA A 118 -6.12 -4.70 -18.22
CA ALA A 118 -5.44 -5.99 -18.38
C ALA A 118 -4.49 -6.29 -17.21
N MET A 119 -3.79 -5.27 -16.68
CA MET A 119 -2.97 -5.42 -15.47
C MET A 119 -3.82 -5.77 -14.25
N VAL A 120 -4.89 -5.01 -14.00
CA VAL A 120 -5.79 -5.25 -12.85
C VAL A 120 -6.44 -6.62 -12.96
N HIS A 121 -6.93 -7.00 -14.15
CA HIS A 121 -7.49 -8.32 -14.41
C HIS A 121 -6.47 -9.42 -14.09
N GLY A 122 -5.22 -9.28 -14.55
CA GLY A 122 -4.16 -10.22 -14.26
C GLY A 122 -3.92 -10.39 -12.76
N PHE A 123 -3.83 -9.30 -12.00
CA PHE A 123 -3.67 -9.37 -10.55
C PHE A 123 -4.88 -10.00 -9.85
N ALA A 124 -6.08 -9.66 -10.28
CA ALA A 124 -7.33 -10.16 -9.64
C ALA A 124 -7.59 -11.64 -9.90
N THR A 125 -7.09 -12.19 -11.01
CA THR A 125 -7.33 -13.58 -11.40
C THR A 125 -6.14 -14.51 -11.19
N PHE A 126 -4.96 -13.96 -10.89
CA PHE A 126 -3.73 -14.74 -10.73
C PHE A 126 -3.76 -15.68 -9.53
N ASP A 127 -4.42 -15.29 -8.45
CA ASP A 127 -4.59 -16.08 -7.24
C ASP A 127 -6.05 -15.99 -6.76
N PRO A 128 -6.85 -17.06 -6.90
CA PRO A 128 -8.26 -17.07 -6.52
C PRO A 128 -8.50 -16.98 -5.00
N ASP A 129 -7.47 -17.25 -4.20
CA ASP A 129 -7.56 -17.21 -2.74
C ASP A 129 -7.25 -15.80 -2.18
N LEU A 130 -6.91 -14.84 -3.06
CA LEU A 130 -6.58 -13.48 -2.67
C LEU A 130 -7.76 -12.54 -2.96
N ASP A 131 -8.21 -11.83 -1.94
CA ASP A 131 -9.27 -10.82 -2.06
C ASP A 131 -8.67 -9.47 -2.50
N ILE A 132 -8.92 -9.07 -3.77
CA ILE A 132 -8.61 -7.73 -4.28
C ILE A 132 -9.84 -6.85 -4.12
N ALA A 133 -9.94 -6.14 -3.01
CA ALA A 133 -11.09 -5.31 -2.67
C ALA A 133 -11.23 -4.04 -3.53
N GLY A 134 -10.15 -3.62 -4.19
CA GLY A 134 -10.19 -2.44 -5.06
C GLY A 134 -8.82 -2.02 -5.58
N VAL A 135 -8.81 -0.97 -6.40
CA VAL A 135 -7.58 -0.43 -6.98
C VAL A 135 -7.51 1.10 -6.83
N ILE A 136 -6.32 1.60 -6.53
CA ILE A 136 -5.98 3.03 -6.57
C ILE A 136 -4.99 3.26 -7.70
N ILE A 137 -5.25 4.30 -8.52
CA ILE A 137 -4.43 4.63 -9.67
C ILE A 137 -3.48 5.76 -9.29
N ASN A 138 -2.19 5.49 -9.22
CA ASN A 138 -1.18 6.48 -8.87
C ASN A 138 -0.59 7.16 -10.13
N ARG A 139 -0.12 8.40 -9.98
CA ARG A 139 0.55 9.21 -11.02
C ARG A 139 -0.32 9.49 -12.24
N VAL A 140 -1.58 9.77 -12.02
CA VAL A 140 -2.53 10.16 -13.08
C VAL A 140 -2.21 11.57 -13.58
N ALA A 141 -2.24 11.77 -14.90
CA ALA A 141 -1.84 13.05 -15.51
C ALA A 141 -2.94 14.11 -15.44
N SER A 142 -4.22 13.71 -15.48
CA SER A 142 -5.39 14.61 -15.48
C SER A 142 -6.67 13.84 -15.10
N GLN A 143 -7.74 14.58 -14.80
CA GLN A 143 -9.06 14.00 -14.57
C GLN A 143 -9.54 13.15 -15.75
N ASN A 144 -9.42 13.66 -16.98
CA ASN A 144 -9.80 12.89 -18.17
C ASN A 144 -8.99 11.58 -18.31
N HIS A 145 -7.71 11.62 -17.95
CA HIS A 145 -6.87 10.42 -17.94
C HIS A 145 -7.34 9.41 -16.89
N TYR A 146 -7.73 9.89 -15.71
CA TYR A 146 -8.34 9.06 -14.67
C TYR A 146 -9.61 8.37 -15.18
N GLU A 147 -10.55 9.13 -15.76
CA GLU A 147 -11.82 8.60 -16.25
C GLU A 147 -11.63 7.54 -17.33
N LEU A 148 -10.64 7.72 -18.21
CA LEU A 148 -10.31 6.71 -19.22
C LEU A 148 -9.81 5.39 -18.59
N ILE A 149 -8.91 5.48 -17.62
CA ILE A 149 -8.37 4.29 -16.94
C ILE A 149 -9.48 3.62 -16.11
N LYS A 150 -10.22 4.41 -15.33
CA LYS A 150 -11.33 3.93 -14.52
C LYS A 150 -12.37 3.21 -15.37
N GLY A 151 -12.86 3.85 -16.44
CA GLY A 151 -13.85 3.25 -17.33
C GLY A 151 -13.37 1.96 -18.00
N ALA A 152 -12.07 1.85 -18.29
CA ALA A 152 -11.51 0.61 -18.81
C ALA A 152 -11.49 -0.50 -17.74
N ILE A 153 -11.07 -0.22 -16.51
CA ILE A 153 -11.03 -1.19 -15.41
C ILE A 153 -12.45 -1.69 -15.11
N GLU A 154 -13.40 -0.78 -14.90
CA GLU A 154 -14.80 -1.12 -14.59
C GLU A 154 -15.53 -1.87 -15.73
N ARG A 155 -15.07 -1.69 -16.97
CA ARG A 155 -15.63 -2.39 -18.14
C ARG A 155 -15.13 -3.84 -18.27
N TYR A 156 -13.89 -4.10 -17.91
CA TYR A 156 -13.21 -5.37 -18.19
C TYR A 156 -12.85 -6.18 -16.96
N THR A 157 -13.14 -5.66 -15.75
CA THR A 157 -12.92 -6.36 -14.48
C THR A 157 -14.07 -6.05 -13.52
N ASP A 158 -14.20 -6.87 -12.48
CA ASP A 158 -15.13 -6.63 -11.37
C ASP A 158 -14.46 -5.87 -10.20
N VAL A 159 -13.25 -5.35 -10.40
CA VAL A 159 -12.49 -4.64 -9.36
C VAL A 159 -12.92 -3.18 -9.29
N GLU A 160 -13.31 -2.73 -8.10
CA GLU A 160 -13.71 -1.35 -7.85
C GLU A 160 -12.53 -0.39 -7.95
N VAL A 161 -12.71 0.75 -8.63
CA VAL A 161 -11.72 1.84 -8.65
C VAL A 161 -12.01 2.81 -7.53
N LEU A 162 -11.22 2.72 -6.44
CA LEU A 162 -11.40 3.50 -5.22
C LEU A 162 -10.98 4.97 -5.36
N GLY A 163 -10.10 5.27 -6.30
CA GLY A 163 -9.63 6.64 -6.52
C GLY A 163 -8.28 6.71 -7.22
N TYR A 164 -7.69 7.90 -7.20
CA TYR A 164 -6.39 8.13 -7.82
C TYR A 164 -5.57 9.17 -7.07
N LEU A 165 -4.24 9.12 -7.25
CA LEU A 165 -3.33 10.22 -6.93
C LEU A 165 -2.85 10.87 -8.23
N PRO A 166 -2.95 12.21 -8.36
CA PRO A 166 -2.35 12.92 -9.47
C PRO A 166 -0.82 12.88 -9.36
N LYS A 167 -0.16 13.13 -10.48
CA LYS A 167 1.28 13.39 -10.47
C LYS A 167 1.54 14.70 -9.72
N ASN A 168 2.00 14.62 -8.50
CA ASN A 168 2.32 15.78 -7.66
C ASN A 168 3.80 15.75 -7.27
N ALA A 169 4.59 16.65 -7.87
CA ALA A 169 6.02 16.72 -7.63
C ALA A 169 6.37 17.19 -6.19
N THR A 170 5.49 17.95 -5.54
CA THR A 170 5.73 18.48 -4.19
C THR A 170 5.48 17.44 -3.10
N ALA A 171 4.55 16.53 -3.34
CA ALA A 171 4.24 15.43 -2.42
C ALA A 171 5.08 14.16 -2.65
N GLU A 172 5.89 14.12 -3.73
CA GLU A 172 6.81 13.00 -3.95
C GLU A 172 7.91 12.99 -2.87
N LEU A 173 8.02 11.86 -2.17
CA LEU A 173 9.11 11.65 -1.23
C LEU A 173 10.40 11.39 -2.02
N PRO A 174 11.51 12.08 -1.67
CA PRO A 174 12.78 11.83 -2.34
C PRO A 174 13.24 10.39 -2.07
N SER A 175 13.69 9.72 -3.13
CA SER A 175 14.23 8.37 -3.05
C SER A 175 15.74 8.37 -3.22
N ARG A 176 16.43 7.49 -2.50
CA ARG A 176 17.84 7.11 -2.73
C ARG A 176 17.92 5.83 -3.57
N HIS A 177 19.11 5.43 -3.96
CA HIS A 177 19.34 4.20 -4.73
C HIS A 177 18.78 2.93 -4.05
N LEU A 178 18.62 2.93 -2.72
CA LEU A 178 18.13 1.80 -1.91
C LEU A 178 16.89 2.17 -1.06
N GLY A 179 15.99 3.03 -1.55
CA GLY A 179 14.76 3.37 -0.85
C GLY A 179 14.58 4.87 -0.58
N LEU A 180 13.73 5.22 0.39
CA LEU A 180 13.47 6.60 0.79
C LEU A 180 14.60 7.16 1.67
N ILE A 181 14.64 8.48 1.81
CA ILE A 181 15.50 9.16 2.78
C ILE A 181 14.91 8.94 4.18
N PRO A 182 15.71 8.62 5.22
CA PRO A 182 15.20 8.53 6.59
C PRO A 182 14.48 9.82 7.04
N ASP A 183 13.43 9.68 7.85
CA ASP A 183 12.59 10.79 8.30
C ASP A 183 13.33 11.88 9.07
N VAL A 184 14.39 11.51 9.78
CA VAL A 184 15.27 12.43 10.53
C VAL A 184 16.12 13.34 9.63
N GLU A 185 16.21 13.06 8.34
CA GLU A 185 17.00 13.83 7.37
C GLU A 185 16.14 14.82 6.56
N MET A 186 14.85 14.95 6.86
CA MET A 186 13.90 15.78 6.08
C MET A 186 13.19 16.81 6.97
N ASP A 187 13.50 18.10 6.74
CA ASP A 187 12.92 19.21 7.51
C ASP A 187 11.45 19.56 7.10
N ASP A 188 11.03 19.21 5.89
CA ASP A 188 9.70 19.56 5.34
C ASP A 188 8.70 18.39 5.31
N LEU A 189 8.99 17.32 6.04
CA LEU A 189 8.25 16.07 5.96
C LEU A 189 6.78 16.20 6.38
N ASP A 190 6.51 16.93 7.47
CA ASP A 190 5.14 17.11 7.97
C ASP A 190 4.26 17.86 6.96
N ARG A 191 4.81 18.88 6.28
CA ARG A 191 4.08 19.57 5.20
C ARG A 191 3.74 18.62 4.04
N ARG A 192 4.65 17.74 3.67
CA ARG A 192 4.38 16.74 2.61
C ARG A 192 3.29 15.76 3.01
N PHE A 193 3.24 15.39 4.28
CA PHE A 193 2.16 14.53 4.80
C PHE A 193 0.81 15.25 4.75
N GLU A 194 0.74 16.54 5.10
CA GLU A 194 -0.48 17.34 4.97
C GLU A 194 -0.98 17.37 3.50
N GLU A 195 -0.09 17.60 2.54
CA GLU A 195 -0.42 17.60 1.11
C GLU A 195 -0.89 16.23 0.59
N LEU A 196 -0.41 15.12 1.16
CA LEU A 196 -0.81 13.77 0.79
C LEU A 196 -2.15 13.35 1.42
N GLY A 197 -2.49 13.89 2.60
CA GLY A 197 -3.71 13.56 3.33
C GLY A 197 -4.94 14.35 2.91
N ALA A 198 -4.74 15.47 2.20
CA ALA A 198 -5.81 16.36 1.72
C ALA A 198 -6.55 15.79 0.51
#